data_1ef855dd86cedecc3cab45efbeeb7f38
#
_entry.id   1ef855dd86cedecc3cab45efbeeb7f38
#
_cell.length_a   1.000
_cell.length_b   1.000
_cell.length_c   1.000
_cell.angle_alpha   90.00
_cell.angle_beta   90.00
_cell.angle_gamma   90.00
#
_symmetry.space_group_name_H-M   'P 1'
#
loop_
_entity.id
_entity.type
_entity.pdbx_description
1 polymer ?
#
loop_
_entity_poly.entity_id
_entity_poly.type
_entity_poly.pdbx_seq_one_letter_code
_entity_poly.pdbx_strand_id
1 'polypeptide(L)'
;ERSANGRRTRCDVGKPRPTVRRRPFRPPYDSPVNTPTVVILVAVAAFGGYLVGGVLVPYLASVRAQRIKRENGLTMSQVLDLIVLAAQSGIAVVDQFHDVVLFNPRAEELGLVRARSLDERAWKAATRVLETGEDVEVDLTVLDQRGRPGISVRGTAQLLSREDRRFVVLFADDDSEQVRMEATRRDFVANVSHELKTPVGAIGLLAEALLESADDPASVHHFGERMLDESTRLGNMVSELISLSRLQGAEKLPDLEVVDVDTVVRNALARSELKAQAAGITVTTDHPSGLEVLGDQTLLVTALSNLVENAIAYSPQGAPVTVTRSQRDVDGQRMVALAVTDRGIGIAKEHQERVFERFFRVDKARSRATGGTGLGLAIAKHVMANHNGRIELWSKPGTGSTFTLLIPAHIEDDGEPS
;
A
#
# COMPACT_ATOMS: atom_id res chain seq x y z
N GLU A 1 -14.90 -64.16 36.72
CA GLU A 1 -15.82 -65.04 37.45
C GLU A 1 -17.03 -65.32 36.58
N ARG A 2 -17.05 -66.57 36.14
CA ARG A 2 -18.16 -67.58 36.21
C ARG A 2 -19.44 -67.14 35.48
N SER A 3 -20.05 -67.92 34.65
CA SER A 3 -20.26 -69.37 34.53
C SER A 3 -21.51 -69.48 33.68
N ALA A 4 -21.51 -70.11 32.54
CA ALA A 4 -21.83 -71.52 32.28
C ALA A 4 -23.31 -71.90 32.26
N ASN A 5 -23.58 -72.71 31.27
CA ASN A 5 -24.63 -73.76 31.14
C ASN A 5 -25.80 -73.37 30.19
N GLY A 6 -26.05 -74.10 29.17
CA GLY A 6 -25.94 -75.54 28.87
C GLY A 6 -27.29 -76.23 28.92
N ARG A 7 -27.62 -76.87 27.85
CA ARG A 7 -28.32 -78.14 27.65
C ARG A 7 -29.24 -78.09 26.41
N ARG A 8 -28.96 -78.82 25.35
CA ARG A 8 -29.16 -80.24 25.03
C ARG A 8 -30.48 -80.84 25.50
N THR A 9 -31.26 -81.30 24.55
CA THR A 9 -31.82 -82.65 24.45
C THR A 9 -32.71 -82.65 23.20
N ARG A 10 -32.51 -83.47 22.27
CA ARG A 10 -32.59 -84.95 22.05
C ARG A 10 -33.97 -85.40 21.58
N CYS A 11 -33.99 -85.95 20.33
CA CYS A 11 -34.67 -87.13 19.77
C CYS A 11 -36.13 -87.48 20.12
N ASP A 12 -36.88 -87.75 19.07
CA ASP A 12 -37.41 -89.14 18.86
C ASP A 12 -38.11 -89.28 17.48
N VAL A 13 -37.73 -90.14 16.68
CA VAL A 13 -38.06 -91.51 16.20
C VAL A 13 -39.55 -91.81 16.04
N GLY A 14 -39.98 -92.20 14.82
CA GLY A 14 -41.21 -92.97 14.62
C GLY A 14 -41.77 -93.00 13.17
N LYS A 15 -41.48 -94.04 12.47
CA LYS A 15 -41.95 -94.60 11.19
C LYS A 15 -43.49 -94.83 11.11
N PRO A 16 -44.07 -95.36 10.00
CA PRO A 16 -43.63 -95.67 8.63
C PRO A 16 -44.64 -95.29 7.52
N ARG A 17 -44.26 -95.62 6.29
CA ARG A 17 -44.95 -95.46 4.97
C ARG A 17 -46.31 -96.15 4.87
N PRO A 18 -47.13 -95.72 3.82
CA PRO A 18 -47.40 -96.65 2.74
C PRO A 18 -47.20 -96.12 1.34
N THR A 19 -46.92 -97.05 0.51
CA THR A 19 -46.70 -97.07 -0.93
C THR A 19 -47.96 -96.65 -1.72
N VAL A 20 -47.82 -95.73 -2.71
CA VAL A 20 -48.85 -95.61 -3.78
C VAL A 20 -48.14 -95.57 -5.14
N ARG A 21 -48.74 -96.36 -5.99
CA ARG A 21 -48.39 -96.78 -7.35
C ARG A 21 -48.10 -95.62 -8.31
N ARG A 22 -47.00 -95.75 -9.06
CA ARG A 22 -46.68 -94.98 -10.27
C ARG A 22 -47.71 -95.19 -11.33
N ARG A 23 -48.29 -94.10 -11.89
CA ARG A 23 -48.86 -94.10 -13.25
C ARG A 23 -47.89 -93.35 -14.16
N PRO A 24 -47.76 -93.78 -15.42
CA PRO A 24 -46.82 -93.18 -16.37
C PRO A 24 -47.32 -91.79 -16.85
N PHE A 25 -46.46 -90.83 -16.75
CA PHE A 25 -46.71 -89.47 -17.26
C PHE A 25 -46.43 -89.48 -18.76
N ARG A 26 -47.40 -89.13 -19.57
CA ARG A 26 -47.24 -88.76 -20.99
C ARG A 26 -46.84 -87.30 -21.07
N PRO A 27 -45.81 -86.94 -21.85
CA PRO A 27 -45.51 -85.56 -22.06
C PRO A 27 -46.56 -84.91 -23.01
N PRO A 28 -47.00 -83.67 -22.74
CA PRO A 28 -47.81 -82.93 -23.70
C PRO A 28 -46.83 -82.17 -24.68
N TYR A 29 -47.10 -82.38 -25.91
CA TYR A 29 -46.98 -81.52 -27.09
C TYR A 29 -45.75 -80.66 -27.21
N ASP A 30 -44.87 -81.03 -28.13
CA ASP A 30 -43.92 -80.14 -28.82
C ASP A 30 -44.73 -79.17 -29.71
N SER A 31 -44.85 -77.95 -29.27
CA SER A 31 -45.12 -76.87 -30.19
C SER A 31 -43.74 -76.22 -30.59
N PRO A 32 -43.45 -76.03 -31.87
CA PRO A 32 -42.21 -75.41 -32.29
C PRO A 32 -42.18 -73.97 -31.84
N VAL A 33 -41.40 -73.71 -30.81
CA VAL A 33 -41.08 -72.35 -30.39
C VAL A 33 -40.38 -71.66 -31.55
N ASN A 34 -41.07 -70.74 -32.19
CA ASN A 34 -40.57 -69.99 -33.35
C ASN A 34 -39.29 -69.28 -32.95
N THR A 35 -38.14 -69.91 -33.29
CA THR A 35 -36.77 -69.43 -32.95
C THR A 35 -36.54 -67.97 -33.21
N PRO A 36 -37.03 -67.33 -34.29
CA PRO A 36 -36.86 -65.88 -34.53
C PRO A 36 -37.56 -65.01 -33.48
N THR A 37 -38.70 -65.45 -32.93
CA THR A 37 -39.50 -64.66 -31.93
C THR A 37 -38.75 -64.57 -30.59
N VAL A 38 -38.09 -65.66 -30.16
CA VAL A 38 -37.27 -65.68 -28.93
C VAL A 38 -36.03 -64.84 -29.05
N VAL A 39 -35.38 -64.91 -30.24
CA VAL A 39 -34.20 -64.09 -30.51
C VAL A 39 -34.52 -62.57 -30.49
N ILE A 40 -35.70 -62.20 -31.07
CA ILE A 40 -36.15 -60.80 -31.05
C ILE A 40 -36.48 -60.36 -29.64
N LEU A 41 -37.11 -61.17 -28.83
CA LEU A 41 -37.47 -60.85 -27.41
C LEU A 41 -36.22 -60.71 -26.56
N VAL A 42 -35.22 -61.55 -26.72
CA VAL A 42 -33.93 -61.49 -26.04
C VAL A 42 -33.12 -60.23 -26.49
N ALA A 43 -33.14 -59.92 -27.77
CA ALA A 43 -32.49 -58.72 -28.30
C ALA A 43 -33.16 -57.44 -27.79
N VAL A 44 -34.48 -57.38 -27.73
CA VAL A 44 -35.21 -56.21 -27.16
C VAL A 44 -34.99 -56.09 -25.66
N ALA A 45 -34.94 -57.19 -24.92
CA ALA A 45 -34.65 -57.18 -23.49
C ALA A 45 -33.17 -56.75 -23.24
N ALA A 46 -32.21 -57.22 -24.03
CA ALA A 46 -30.81 -56.81 -23.95
C ALA A 46 -30.63 -55.34 -24.32
N PHE A 47 -31.28 -54.86 -25.37
CA PHE A 47 -31.24 -53.44 -25.76
C PHE A 47 -31.93 -52.52 -24.72
N GLY A 48 -33.07 -52.97 -24.16
CA GLY A 48 -33.72 -52.25 -23.04
C GLY A 48 -32.88 -52.22 -21.79
N GLY A 49 -32.20 -53.32 -21.45
CA GLY A 49 -31.21 -53.37 -20.35
C GLY A 49 -30.01 -52.47 -20.58
N TYR A 50 -29.49 -52.42 -21.80
CA TYR A 50 -28.38 -51.51 -22.18
C TYR A 50 -28.82 -50.03 -22.11
N LEU A 51 -30.01 -49.69 -22.62
CA LEU A 51 -30.56 -48.32 -22.52
C LEU A 51 -30.78 -47.87 -21.07
N VAL A 52 -31.36 -48.74 -20.25
CA VAL A 52 -31.61 -48.42 -18.84
C VAL A 52 -30.31 -48.42 -18.04
N GLY A 53 -29.47 -49.44 -18.16
CA GLY A 53 -28.24 -49.57 -17.38
C GLY A 53 -27.09 -48.72 -17.91
N GLY A 54 -26.92 -48.61 -19.24
CA GLY A 54 -25.79 -47.92 -19.86
C GLY A 54 -26.00 -46.42 -20.07
N VAL A 55 -27.26 -45.98 -20.21
CA VAL A 55 -27.53 -44.56 -20.53
C VAL A 55 -28.33 -43.87 -19.44
N LEU A 56 -29.47 -44.48 -19.03
CA LEU A 56 -30.39 -43.78 -18.11
C LEU A 56 -29.84 -43.69 -16.69
N VAL A 57 -29.22 -44.78 -16.18
CA VAL A 57 -28.67 -44.80 -14.80
C VAL A 57 -27.49 -43.82 -14.67
N PRO A 58 -26.47 -43.79 -15.58
CA PRO A 58 -25.39 -42.79 -15.48
C PRO A 58 -25.90 -41.38 -15.75
N TYR A 59 -26.90 -41.16 -16.62
CA TYR A 59 -27.51 -39.85 -16.81
C TYR A 59 -28.22 -39.38 -15.53
N LEU A 60 -29.04 -40.20 -14.88
CA LEU A 60 -29.69 -39.86 -13.60
C LEU A 60 -28.67 -39.67 -12.47
N ALA A 61 -27.58 -40.46 -12.48
CA ALA A 61 -26.48 -40.28 -11.52
C ALA A 61 -25.77 -38.95 -11.74
N SER A 62 -25.51 -38.54 -13.01
CA SER A 62 -24.89 -37.25 -13.33
C SER A 62 -25.79 -36.07 -12.98
N VAL A 63 -27.09 -36.15 -13.22
CA VAL A 63 -28.07 -35.12 -12.83
C VAL A 63 -28.20 -35.02 -11.31
N ARG A 64 -28.16 -36.15 -10.58
CA ARG A 64 -28.09 -36.14 -9.11
C ARG A 64 -26.80 -35.56 -8.59
N ALA A 65 -25.65 -35.93 -9.19
CA ALA A 65 -24.35 -35.36 -8.83
C ALA A 65 -24.27 -33.84 -9.10
N GLN A 66 -24.89 -33.35 -10.17
CA GLN A 66 -25.02 -31.93 -10.46
C GLN A 66 -26.00 -31.21 -9.50
N ARG A 67 -27.06 -31.85 -9.06
CA ARG A 67 -27.92 -31.29 -8.01
C ARG A 67 -27.20 -31.19 -6.67
N ILE A 68 -26.49 -32.23 -6.25
CA ILE A 68 -25.68 -32.23 -5.02
C ILE A 68 -24.59 -31.18 -5.08
N LYS A 69 -23.96 -30.91 -6.24
CA LYS A 69 -23.03 -29.82 -6.42
C LYS A 69 -23.68 -28.42 -6.37
N ARG A 70 -24.94 -28.29 -6.77
CA ARG A 70 -25.71 -27.03 -6.66
C ARG A 70 -26.26 -26.77 -5.26
N GLU A 71 -26.49 -27.80 -4.47
CA GLU A 71 -26.95 -27.68 -3.08
C GLU A 71 -25.81 -27.39 -2.09
N ASN A 72 -24.51 -27.52 -2.53
CA ASN A 72 -23.35 -27.08 -1.76
C ASN A 72 -23.02 -25.58 -1.99
N GLY A 73 -24.00 -24.74 -2.24
CA GLY A 73 -23.86 -23.29 -2.09
C GLY A 73 -23.48 -22.95 -0.65
N LEU A 74 -22.58 -21.98 -0.48
CA LEU A 74 -22.20 -21.47 0.85
C LEU A 74 -23.49 -21.15 1.65
N THR A 75 -23.61 -21.72 2.83
CA THR A 75 -24.70 -21.35 3.75
C THR A 75 -24.49 -19.90 4.20
N MET A 76 -25.56 -19.22 4.60
CA MET A 76 -25.49 -17.85 5.11
C MET A 76 -24.48 -17.73 6.27
N SER A 77 -24.39 -18.72 7.14
CA SER A 77 -23.39 -18.77 8.21
C SER A 77 -21.97 -18.82 7.65
N GLN A 78 -21.69 -19.67 6.65
CA GLN A 78 -20.38 -19.74 6.01
C GLN A 78 -20.01 -18.45 5.28
N VAL A 79 -20.97 -17.76 4.68
CA VAL A 79 -20.75 -16.45 4.05
C VAL A 79 -20.38 -15.41 5.12
N LEU A 80 -21.09 -15.39 6.24
CA LEU A 80 -20.78 -14.48 7.36
C LEU A 80 -19.41 -14.78 7.97
N ASP A 81 -19.06 -16.05 8.18
CA ASP A 81 -17.75 -16.45 8.65
C ASP A 81 -16.63 -15.98 7.70
N LEU A 82 -16.84 -16.15 6.38
CA LEU A 82 -15.87 -15.68 5.38
C LEU A 82 -15.74 -14.15 5.35
N ILE A 83 -16.84 -13.42 5.54
CA ILE A 83 -16.81 -11.95 5.62
C ILE A 83 -16.01 -11.51 6.83
N VAL A 84 -16.23 -12.11 8.00
CA VAL A 84 -15.47 -11.80 9.22
C VAL A 84 -14.00 -12.16 9.05
N LEU A 85 -13.68 -13.31 8.44
CA LEU A 85 -12.30 -13.72 8.18
C LEU A 85 -11.58 -12.81 7.18
N ALA A 86 -12.29 -12.27 6.18
CA ALA A 86 -11.72 -11.40 5.15
C ALA A 86 -11.71 -9.91 5.57
N ALA A 87 -12.27 -9.55 6.72
CA ALA A 87 -12.30 -8.17 7.18
C ALA A 87 -10.89 -7.64 7.44
N GLN A 88 -10.63 -6.41 7.00
CA GLN A 88 -9.35 -5.72 7.23
C GLN A 88 -9.20 -5.24 8.67
N SER A 89 -10.32 -5.02 9.37
CA SER A 89 -10.34 -4.71 10.79
C SER A 89 -10.22 -5.97 11.63
N GLY A 90 -9.54 -5.91 12.76
CA GLY A 90 -9.57 -6.92 13.79
C GLY A 90 -10.95 -6.93 14.45
N ILE A 91 -11.62 -8.08 14.45
CA ILE A 91 -12.96 -8.24 15.04
C ILE A 91 -12.88 -9.27 16.16
N ALA A 92 -13.40 -8.90 17.34
CA ALA A 92 -13.59 -9.83 18.45
C ALA A 92 -14.97 -9.64 19.06
N VAL A 93 -15.62 -10.74 19.42
CA VAL A 93 -16.89 -10.75 20.16
C VAL A 93 -16.64 -11.41 21.51
N VAL A 94 -17.03 -10.71 22.57
CA VAL A 94 -16.86 -11.21 23.93
C VAL A 94 -18.20 -11.20 24.67
N ASP A 95 -18.33 -12.11 25.63
CA ASP A 95 -19.50 -12.19 26.47
C ASP A 95 -19.27 -11.50 27.85
N GLN A 96 -20.32 -11.44 28.65
CA GLN A 96 -20.27 -10.86 29.99
C GLN A 96 -19.42 -11.65 31.01
N PHE A 97 -18.97 -12.89 30.65
CA PHE A 97 -18.21 -13.78 31.53
C PHE A 97 -16.71 -13.76 31.21
N HIS A 98 -16.26 -12.86 30.34
CA HIS A 98 -14.86 -12.72 29.91
C HIS A 98 -14.40 -13.74 28.87
N ASP A 99 -15.33 -14.42 28.22
CA ASP A 99 -15.01 -15.37 27.18
C ASP A 99 -15.02 -14.73 25.79
N VAL A 100 -13.95 -14.98 25.01
CA VAL A 100 -13.89 -14.58 23.60
C VAL A 100 -14.65 -15.61 22.78
N VAL A 101 -15.84 -15.23 22.35
CA VAL A 101 -16.77 -16.10 21.60
C VAL A 101 -16.34 -16.26 20.14
N LEU A 102 -15.90 -15.18 19.53
CA LEU A 102 -15.48 -15.14 18.13
C LEU A 102 -14.36 -14.10 17.96
N PHE A 103 -13.39 -14.41 17.11
CA PHE A 103 -12.41 -13.44 16.63
C PHE A 103 -11.89 -13.83 15.25
N ASN A 104 -11.38 -12.87 14.50
CA ASN A 104 -10.74 -13.10 13.22
C ASN A 104 -9.20 -13.06 13.35
N PRO A 105 -8.44 -13.56 12.36
CA PRO A 105 -6.97 -13.54 12.39
C PRO A 105 -6.40 -12.13 12.54
N ARG A 106 -7.06 -11.13 11.98
CA ARG A 106 -6.63 -9.74 12.06
C ARG A 106 -6.67 -9.19 13.49
N ALA A 107 -7.58 -9.68 14.33
CA ALA A 107 -7.62 -9.33 15.76
C ALA A 107 -6.39 -9.82 16.53
N GLU A 108 -5.83 -10.99 16.14
CA GLU A 108 -4.57 -11.47 16.72
C GLU A 108 -3.37 -10.66 16.22
N GLU A 109 -3.31 -10.36 14.92
CA GLU A 109 -2.23 -9.55 14.32
C GLU A 109 -2.15 -8.15 14.94
N LEU A 110 -3.29 -7.52 15.18
CA LEU A 110 -3.38 -6.19 15.79
C LEU A 110 -3.26 -6.22 17.33
N GLY A 111 -3.15 -7.42 17.92
CA GLY A 111 -2.97 -7.58 19.36
C GLY A 111 -4.21 -7.35 20.22
N LEU A 112 -5.39 -7.26 19.59
CA LEU A 112 -6.69 -7.20 20.29
C LEU A 112 -6.95 -8.50 21.06
N VAL A 113 -6.59 -9.66 20.48
CA VAL A 113 -6.68 -10.97 21.10
C VAL A 113 -5.30 -11.62 21.15
N ARG A 114 -4.92 -12.23 22.29
CA ARG A 114 -3.68 -12.99 22.47
C ARG A 114 -3.98 -14.30 23.18
N ALA A 115 -3.58 -15.41 22.60
CA ALA A 115 -3.82 -16.73 23.17
C ALA A 115 -5.29 -16.97 23.60
N ARG A 116 -6.25 -16.52 22.75
CA ARG A 116 -7.71 -16.53 23.01
C ARG A 116 -8.17 -15.66 24.19
N SER A 117 -7.35 -14.77 24.68
CA SER A 117 -7.73 -13.78 25.68
C SER A 117 -7.72 -12.38 25.09
N LEU A 118 -8.68 -11.56 25.45
CA LEU A 118 -8.76 -10.16 25.04
C LEU A 118 -7.65 -9.33 25.73
N ASP A 119 -7.12 -8.30 25.04
CA ASP A 119 -6.22 -7.33 25.65
C ASP A 119 -6.91 -6.65 26.86
N GLU A 120 -6.16 -6.40 27.94
CA GLU A 120 -6.71 -5.85 29.20
C GLU A 120 -7.40 -4.48 29.01
N ARG A 121 -6.85 -3.64 28.12
CA ARG A 121 -7.45 -2.32 27.80
C ARG A 121 -8.76 -2.47 27.05
N ALA A 122 -8.79 -3.38 26.08
CA ALA A 122 -9.99 -3.73 25.32
C ALA A 122 -11.06 -4.33 26.23
N TRP A 123 -10.64 -5.15 27.19
CA TRP A 123 -11.58 -5.70 28.18
C TRP A 123 -12.21 -4.63 29.08
N LYS A 124 -11.43 -3.66 29.57
CA LYS A 124 -11.96 -2.53 30.34
C LYS A 124 -12.98 -1.73 29.54
N ALA A 125 -12.72 -1.53 28.24
CA ALA A 125 -13.66 -0.87 27.34
C ALA A 125 -14.95 -1.71 27.17
N ALA A 126 -14.84 -3.03 26.95
CA ALA A 126 -16.01 -3.91 26.84
C ALA A 126 -16.87 -3.92 28.10
N THR A 127 -16.26 -3.98 29.29
CA THR A 127 -16.96 -3.90 30.58
C THR A 127 -17.75 -2.59 30.70
N ARG A 128 -17.14 -1.47 30.33
CA ARG A 128 -17.81 -0.18 30.35
C ARG A 128 -19.01 -0.12 29.38
N VAL A 129 -18.87 -0.71 28.19
CA VAL A 129 -19.99 -0.85 27.22
C VAL A 129 -21.13 -1.67 27.81
N LEU A 130 -20.84 -2.80 28.49
CA LEU A 130 -21.86 -3.62 29.15
C LEU A 130 -22.61 -2.86 30.25
N GLU A 131 -21.91 -2.02 30.99
CA GLU A 131 -22.48 -1.22 32.10
C GLU A 131 -23.30 -0.03 31.59
N THR A 132 -22.76 0.76 30.66
CA THR A 132 -23.38 2.01 30.21
C THR A 132 -24.27 1.85 29.00
N GLY A 133 -23.96 0.91 28.11
CA GLY A 133 -24.60 0.73 26.81
C GLY A 133 -24.11 1.73 25.75
N GLU A 134 -23.09 2.52 26.07
CA GLU A 134 -22.48 3.50 25.16
C GLU A 134 -21.20 2.93 24.53
N ASP A 135 -20.93 3.32 23.28
CA ASP A 135 -19.73 2.92 22.55
C ASP A 135 -18.48 3.53 23.21
N VAL A 136 -17.41 2.77 23.31
CA VAL A 136 -16.15 3.19 23.96
C VAL A 136 -14.98 3.02 23.02
N GLU A 137 -14.24 4.09 22.76
CA GLU A 137 -12.96 4.03 22.05
C GLU A 137 -11.83 3.63 23.01
N VAL A 138 -10.88 2.86 22.50
CA VAL A 138 -9.71 2.39 23.26
C VAL A 138 -8.46 2.43 22.39
N ASP A 139 -7.37 2.95 22.95
CA ASP A 139 -6.04 2.89 22.32
C ASP A 139 -5.37 1.55 22.66
N LEU A 140 -5.18 0.74 21.64
CA LEU A 140 -4.53 -0.58 21.72
C LEU A 140 -3.08 -0.54 21.20
N THR A 141 -2.53 0.64 20.91
CA THR A 141 -1.17 0.83 20.41
C THR A 141 -0.16 0.12 21.31
N VAL A 142 0.68 -0.70 20.69
CA VAL A 142 1.77 -1.42 21.36
C VAL A 142 3.05 -0.59 21.24
N LEU A 143 3.64 -0.23 22.37
CA LEU A 143 4.94 0.43 22.41
C LEU A 143 6.04 -0.63 22.30
N ASP A 144 7.08 -0.35 21.51
CA ASP A 144 8.29 -1.19 21.47
C ASP A 144 9.08 -1.10 22.80
N GLN A 145 10.13 -1.92 22.95
CA GLN A 145 10.99 -1.90 24.13
C GLN A 145 11.70 -0.56 24.38
N ARG A 146 11.65 0.37 23.42
CA ARG A 146 12.22 1.71 23.51
C ARG A 146 11.14 2.79 23.69
N GLY A 147 9.88 2.39 23.93
CA GLY A 147 8.75 3.31 24.11
C GLY A 147 8.29 3.99 22.81
N ARG A 148 8.67 3.46 21.65
CA ARG A 148 8.21 3.97 20.36
C ARG A 148 6.92 3.25 19.96
N PRO A 149 5.91 3.96 19.41
CA PRO A 149 4.74 3.30 18.88
C PRO A 149 5.17 2.39 17.71
N GLY A 150 4.88 1.10 17.85
CA GLY A 150 4.99 0.15 16.77
C GLY A 150 3.85 0.36 15.76
N ILE A 151 2.85 -0.52 15.80
CA ILE A 151 1.60 -0.34 15.08
C ILE A 151 0.67 0.48 15.97
N SER A 152 0.13 1.60 15.44
CA SER A 152 -0.91 2.37 16.12
C SER A 152 -2.25 1.70 15.88
N VAL A 153 -2.87 1.18 16.94
CA VAL A 153 -4.14 0.45 16.83
C VAL A 153 -5.21 1.17 17.61
N ARG A 154 -6.26 1.60 16.89
CA ARG A 154 -7.46 2.16 17.50
C ARG A 154 -8.51 1.07 17.63
N GLY A 155 -9.07 0.91 18.81
CA GLY A 155 -10.17 -0.01 19.09
C GLY A 155 -11.46 0.74 19.34
N THR A 156 -12.59 0.12 18.96
CA THR A 156 -13.93 0.57 19.33
C THR A 156 -14.71 -0.62 19.88
N ALA A 157 -15.25 -0.48 21.08
CA ALA A 157 -16.12 -1.47 21.69
C ALA A 157 -17.57 -0.98 21.65
N GLN A 158 -18.50 -1.83 21.23
CA GLN A 158 -19.94 -1.52 21.17
C GLN A 158 -20.79 -2.75 21.46
N LEU A 159 -22.04 -2.55 21.88
CA LEU A 159 -22.98 -3.66 22.06
C LEU A 159 -23.27 -4.32 20.71
N LEU A 160 -23.24 -5.64 20.67
CA LEU A 160 -23.64 -6.40 19.48
C LEU A 160 -25.14 -6.19 19.18
N SER A 161 -25.97 -6.07 20.21
CA SER A 161 -27.39 -5.70 20.14
C SER A 161 -27.78 -4.85 21.32
N ARG A 162 -28.53 -3.78 21.09
CA ARG A 162 -29.07 -2.94 22.18
C ARG A 162 -30.14 -3.65 23.01
N GLU A 163 -30.81 -4.65 22.43
CA GLU A 163 -31.85 -5.44 23.09
C GLU A 163 -31.25 -6.56 23.95
N ASP A 164 -30.11 -7.11 23.50
CA ASP A 164 -29.40 -8.19 24.21
C ASP A 164 -27.98 -7.73 24.57
N ARG A 165 -27.81 -7.29 25.80
CA ARG A 165 -26.55 -6.74 26.34
C ARG A 165 -25.54 -7.81 26.76
N ARG A 166 -25.72 -9.08 26.33
CA ARG A 166 -24.79 -10.17 26.71
C ARG A 166 -23.48 -10.15 25.94
N PHE A 167 -23.45 -9.49 24.78
CA PHE A 167 -22.29 -9.54 23.89
C PHE A 167 -21.84 -8.14 23.51
N VAL A 168 -20.52 -7.96 23.53
CA VAL A 168 -19.83 -6.77 23.01
C VAL A 168 -19.01 -7.17 21.81
N VAL A 169 -19.11 -6.42 20.74
CA VAL A 169 -18.21 -6.51 19.59
C VAL A 169 -17.13 -5.45 19.69
N LEU A 170 -15.89 -5.84 19.47
CA LEU A 170 -14.75 -4.95 19.42
C LEU A 170 -14.19 -4.96 18.00
N PHE A 171 -13.93 -3.78 17.50
CA PHE A 171 -13.21 -3.54 16.25
C PHE A 171 -11.83 -2.99 16.60
N ALA A 172 -10.82 -3.37 15.85
CA ALA A 172 -9.47 -2.84 15.96
C ALA A 172 -8.94 -2.51 14.55
N ASP A 173 -8.53 -1.27 14.35
CA ASP A 173 -8.03 -0.78 13.08
C ASP A 173 -6.58 -0.32 13.21
N ASP A 174 -5.80 -0.55 12.16
CA ASP A 174 -4.43 -0.05 12.05
C ASP A 174 -4.46 1.41 11.58
N ASP A 175 -4.31 2.33 12.54
CA ASP A 175 -4.27 3.77 12.32
C ASP A 175 -2.84 4.30 12.06
N SER A 176 -1.86 3.42 11.90
CA SER A 176 -0.44 3.80 11.84
C SER A 176 -0.15 4.79 10.71
N GLU A 177 -0.78 4.63 9.56
CA GLU A 177 -0.60 5.53 8.43
C GLU A 177 -1.21 6.90 8.70
N GLN A 178 -2.42 6.94 9.26
CA GLN A 178 -3.11 8.19 9.61
C GLN A 178 -2.36 8.96 10.69
N VAL A 179 -1.90 8.28 11.74
CA VAL A 179 -1.11 8.88 12.82
C VAL A 179 0.23 9.42 12.29
N ARG A 180 0.91 8.68 11.40
CA ARG A 180 2.15 9.16 10.75
C ARG A 180 1.89 10.38 9.86
N MET A 181 0.81 10.38 9.10
CA MET A 181 0.42 11.53 8.27
C MET A 181 0.13 12.76 9.15
N GLU A 182 -0.60 12.58 10.24
CA GLU A 182 -0.93 13.69 11.13
C GLU A 182 0.29 14.22 11.89
N ALA A 183 1.20 13.34 12.35
CA ALA A 183 2.47 13.73 12.92
C ALA A 183 3.32 14.53 11.91
N THR A 184 3.45 14.02 10.68
CA THR A 184 4.16 14.70 9.59
C THR A 184 3.56 16.08 9.28
N ARG A 185 2.23 16.20 9.32
CA ARG A 185 1.53 17.48 9.12
C ARG A 185 1.79 18.46 10.27
N ARG A 186 1.77 18.00 11.51
CA ARG A 186 2.09 18.85 12.69
C ARG A 186 3.53 19.35 12.63
N ASP A 187 4.47 18.45 12.35
CA ASP A 187 5.89 18.78 12.22
C ASP A 187 6.12 19.78 11.08
N PHE A 188 5.39 19.61 9.96
CA PHE A 188 5.43 20.56 8.86
C PHE A 188 4.99 21.96 9.28
N VAL A 189 3.82 22.10 9.94
CA VAL A 189 3.29 23.40 10.40
C VAL A 189 4.25 24.04 11.42
N ALA A 190 4.78 23.26 12.36
CA ALA A 190 5.74 23.76 13.33
C ALA A 190 7.02 24.27 12.67
N ASN A 191 7.57 23.50 11.73
CA ASN A 191 8.79 23.87 11.01
C ASN A 191 8.57 25.11 10.12
N VAL A 192 7.44 25.20 9.39
CA VAL A 192 7.06 26.40 8.61
C VAL A 192 7.02 27.62 9.52
N SER A 193 6.35 27.53 10.67
CA SER A 193 6.25 28.64 11.62
C SER A 193 7.62 29.09 12.13
N HIS A 194 8.51 28.15 12.43
CA HIS A 194 9.87 28.43 12.87
C HIS A 194 10.73 29.08 11.77
N GLU A 195 10.70 28.53 10.55
CA GLU A 195 11.51 29.03 9.44
C GLU A 195 11.01 30.36 8.89
N LEU A 196 9.72 30.70 9.06
CA LEU A 196 9.18 32.03 8.73
C LEU A 196 9.48 33.07 9.84
N LYS A 197 9.44 32.69 11.11
CA LYS A 197 9.67 33.62 12.23
C LYS A 197 11.09 34.22 12.21
N THR A 198 12.09 33.42 11.80
CA THR A 198 13.49 33.86 11.79
C THR A 198 13.73 35.00 10.82
N PRO A 199 13.38 34.91 9.50
CA PRO A 199 13.59 36.02 8.56
C PRO A 199 12.76 37.25 8.92
N VAL A 200 11.51 37.07 9.37
CA VAL A 200 10.66 38.20 9.80
C VAL A 200 11.30 38.93 10.99
N GLY A 201 11.83 38.21 11.97
CA GLY A 201 12.55 38.83 13.09
C GLY A 201 13.85 39.53 12.67
N ALA A 202 14.59 38.92 11.73
CA ALA A 202 15.80 39.53 11.19
C ALA A 202 15.51 40.85 10.44
N ILE A 203 14.46 40.86 9.62
CA ILE A 203 14.04 42.11 8.91
C ILE A 203 13.64 43.19 9.93
N GLY A 204 12.92 42.84 11.02
CA GLY A 204 12.60 43.78 12.09
C GLY A 204 13.83 44.40 12.72
N LEU A 205 14.82 43.60 13.14
CA LEU A 205 16.05 44.06 13.76
C LEU A 205 16.89 44.89 12.79
N LEU A 206 16.93 44.53 11.50
CA LEU A 206 17.65 45.30 10.48
C LEU A 206 16.97 46.65 10.23
N ALA A 207 15.64 46.72 10.29
CA ALA A 207 14.91 47.97 10.18
C ALA A 207 15.18 48.90 11.38
N GLU A 208 15.21 48.35 12.60
CA GLU A 208 15.58 49.10 13.79
C GLU A 208 17.02 49.68 13.67
N ALA A 209 17.99 48.82 13.28
CA ALA A 209 19.36 49.23 13.08
C ALA A 209 19.52 50.29 11.96
N LEU A 210 18.72 50.18 10.90
CA LEU A 210 18.67 51.16 9.81
C LEU A 210 18.18 52.53 10.29
N LEU A 211 17.13 52.57 11.13
CA LEU A 211 16.59 53.79 11.72
C LEU A 211 17.56 54.43 12.69
N GLU A 212 18.29 53.65 13.50
CA GLU A 212 19.30 54.14 14.43
C GLU A 212 20.56 54.68 13.72
N SER A 213 20.84 54.21 12.50
CA SER A 213 22.01 54.59 11.71
C SER A 213 21.67 55.60 10.60
N ALA A 214 20.58 56.35 10.71
CA ALA A 214 20.05 57.23 9.65
C ALA A 214 21.08 58.30 9.18
N ASP A 215 21.98 58.69 10.04
CA ASP A 215 23.03 59.69 9.74
C ASP A 215 24.31 59.09 9.09
N ASP A 216 24.41 57.74 9.00
CA ASP A 216 25.53 57.05 8.37
C ASP A 216 25.08 56.35 7.07
N PRO A 217 25.33 56.92 5.86
CA PRO A 217 24.93 56.36 4.60
C PRO A 217 25.47 54.95 4.32
N ALA A 218 26.66 54.61 4.83
CA ALA A 218 27.25 53.29 4.62
C ALA A 218 26.49 52.22 5.42
N SER A 219 26.13 52.50 6.67
CA SER A 219 25.33 51.60 7.50
C SER A 219 23.90 51.47 6.96
N VAL A 220 23.30 52.58 6.51
CA VAL A 220 21.95 52.55 5.86
C VAL A 220 21.95 51.61 4.64
N HIS A 221 22.99 51.75 3.77
CA HIS A 221 23.11 50.89 2.60
C HIS A 221 23.30 49.42 3.00
N HIS A 222 24.22 49.16 3.94
CA HIS A 222 24.48 47.82 4.41
C HIS A 222 23.23 47.12 5.01
N PHE A 223 22.48 47.78 5.90
CA PHE A 223 21.29 47.21 6.50
C PHE A 223 20.15 47.09 5.49
N GLY A 224 20.05 48.04 4.53
CA GLY A 224 19.09 47.99 3.43
C GLY A 224 19.30 46.78 2.51
N GLU A 225 20.56 46.53 2.10
CA GLU A 225 20.88 45.33 1.30
C GLU A 225 20.54 44.03 2.04
N ARG A 226 20.91 43.94 3.33
CA ARG A 226 20.58 42.78 4.14
C ARG A 226 19.08 42.55 4.28
N MET A 227 18.27 43.61 4.40
CA MET A 227 16.83 43.50 4.42
C MET A 227 16.25 42.99 3.09
N LEU A 228 16.80 43.46 1.97
CA LEU A 228 16.40 42.95 0.63
C LEU A 228 16.74 41.49 0.46
N ASP A 229 17.94 41.05 0.90
CA ASP A 229 18.32 39.64 0.86
C ASP A 229 17.39 38.77 1.67
N GLU A 230 17.03 39.18 2.91
CA GLU A 230 16.14 38.40 3.79
C GLU A 230 14.70 38.41 3.30
N SER A 231 14.24 39.53 2.70
CA SER A 231 12.91 39.63 2.06
C SER A 231 12.82 38.72 0.83
N THR A 232 13.83 38.68 -0.02
CA THR A 232 13.91 37.80 -1.18
C THR A 232 13.92 36.34 -0.76
N ARG A 233 14.66 35.99 0.28
CA ARG A 233 14.66 34.65 0.88
C ARG A 233 13.29 34.23 1.39
N LEU A 234 12.58 35.16 2.07
CA LEU A 234 11.22 34.92 2.56
C LEU A 234 10.26 34.68 1.39
N GLY A 235 10.32 35.48 0.33
CA GLY A 235 9.52 35.32 -0.87
C GLY A 235 9.74 33.97 -1.57
N ASN A 236 11.00 33.53 -1.68
CA ASN A 236 11.34 32.21 -2.23
C ASN A 236 10.74 31.09 -1.38
N MET A 237 10.88 31.19 -0.04
CA MET A 237 10.31 30.20 0.88
C MET A 237 8.80 30.09 0.76
N VAL A 238 8.08 31.20 0.68
CA VAL A 238 6.62 31.20 0.49
C VAL A 238 6.23 30.56 -0.85
N SER A 239 6.99 30.86 -1.92
CA SER A 239 6.75 30.27 -3.24
C SER A 239 6.96 28.73 -3.24
N GLU A 240 8.01 28.25 -2.55
CA GLU A 240 8.27 26.82 -2.38
C GLU A 240 7.17 26.14 -1.55
N LEU A 241 6.68 26.79 -0.50
CA LEU A 241 5.57 26.28 0.33
C LEU A 241 4.27 26.16 -0.47
N ILE A 242 3.94 27.16 -1.30
CA ILE A 242 2.76 27.13 -2.19
C ILE A 242 2.91 25.98 -3.19
N SER A 243 4.08 25.83 -3.81
CA SER A 243 4.36 24.74 -4.76
C SER A 243 4.20 23.36 -4.09
N LEU A 244 4.76 23.19 -2.88
CA LEU A 244 4.63 21.94 -2.12
C LEU A 244 3.16 21.67 -1.72
N SER A 245 2.41 22.68 -1.31
CA SER A 245 0.99 22.55 -0.95
C SER A 245 0.15 22.10 -2.13
N ARG A 246 0.39 22.65 -3.32
CA ARG A 246 -0.30 22.24 -4.56
C ARG A 246 0.00 20.79 -4.93
N LEU A 247 1.26 20.35 -4.78
CA LEU A 247 1.69 18.98 -5.05
C LEU A 247 1.09 17.94 -4.10
N GLN A 248 0.70 18.35 -2.88
CA GLN A 248 0.09 17.45 -1.88
C GLN A 248 -1.44 17.31 -2.03
N GLY A 249 -2.10 18.29 -2.62
CA GLY A 249 -3.57 18.29 -2.79
C GLY A 249 -4.04 17.64 -4.10
N ALA A 250 -3.14 17.39 -5.04
CA ALA A 250 -3.48 16.74 -6.31
C ALA A 250 -3.33 15.23 -6.18
N GLU A 251 -4.43 14.50 -6.06
CA GLU A 251 -4.45 13.03 -6.13
C GLU A 251 -3.94 12.50 -7.49
N LYS A 252 -4.03 13.30 -8.56
CA LYS A 252 -3.38 13.07 -9.87
C LYS A 252 -3.18 14.44 -10.55
N LEU A 253 -2.06 14.58 -11.26
CA LEU A 253 -1.90 15.70 -12.19
C LEU A 253 -2.98 15.59 -13.26
N PRO A 254 -3.79 16.64 -13.47
CA PRO A 254 -4.99 16.52 -14.31
C PRO A 254 -4.71 16.28 -15.80
N ASP A 255 -3.61 16.83 -16.33
CA ASP A 255 -3.27 16.71 -17.75
C ASP A 255 -1.74 16.55 -17.90
N LEU A 256 -1.29 15.32 -18.09
CA LEU A 256 0.09 15.04 -18.47
C LEU A 256 0.22 15.20 -19.99
N GLU A 257 1.11 16.08 -20.44
CA GLU A 257 1.44 16.29 -21.83
C GLU A 257 2.76 15.63 -22.21
N VAL A 258 3.00 15.44 -23.50
CA VAL A 258 4.31 15.02 -24.00
C VAL A 258 5.28 16.18 -23.86
N VAL A 259 6.32 15.99 -23.08
CA VAL A 259 7.31 17.02 -22.75
C VAL A 259 8.67 16.65 -23.32
N ASP A 260 9.24 17.56 -24.13
CA ASP A 260 10.62 17.49 -24.59
C ASP A 260 11.60 17.75 -23.43
N VAL A 261 12.39 16.72 -23.12
CA VAL A 261 13.37 16.73 -22.01
C VAL A 261 14.48 17.80 -22.25
N ASP A 262 14.83 18.06 -23.49
CA ASP A 262 15.83 19.07 -23.83
C ASP A 262 15.34 20.47 -23.52
N THR A 263 14.04 20.73 -23.65
CA THR A 263 13.40 21.98 -23.23
C THR A 263 13.37 22.12 -21.70
N VAL A 264 13.11 21.02 -20.98
CA VAL A 264 13.18 21.02 -19.50
C VAL A 264 14.57 21.39 -19.03
N VAL A 265 15.61 20.75 -19.58
CA VAL A 265 17.02 21.05 -19.22
C VAL A 265 17.37 22.50 -19.52
N ARG A 266 17.07 22.98 -20.72
CA ARG A 266 17.33 24.37 -21.13
C ARG A 266 16.71 25.37 -20.17
N ASN A 267 15.45 25.20 -19.83
CA ASN A 267 14.71 26.10 -18.95
C ASN A 267 15.23 26.04 -17.50
N ALA A 268 15.60 24.87 -17.02
CA ALA A 268 16.19 24.70 -15.67
C ALA A 268 17.56 25.38 -15.56
N LEU A 269 18.40 25.25 -16.59
CA LEU A 269 19.71 25.91 -16.65
C LEU A 269 19.55 27.43 -16.72
N ALA A 270 18.67 27.95 -17.58
CA ALA A 270 18.39 29.39 -17.67
C ALA A 270 17.92 29.96 -16.33
N ARG A 271 17.10 29.25 -15.60
CA ARG A 271 16.59 29.65 -14.27
C ARG A 271 17.72 29.75 -13.22
N SER A 272 18.75 28.89 -13.33
CA SER A 272 19.84 28.80 -12.38
C SER A 272 21.08 29.64 -12.77
N GLU A 273 21.05 30.26 -13.95
CA GLU A 273 22.23 30.92 -14.54
C GLU A 273 22.80 32.05 -13.67
N LEU A 274 21.96 32.96 -13.17
CA LEU A 274 22.38 34.04 -12.29
C LEU A 274 23.04 33.56 -11.00
N LYS A 275 22.49 32.48 -10.41
CA LYS A 275 23.05 31.86 -9.21
C LYS A 275 24.41 31.22 -9.50
N ALA A 276 24.54 30.55 -10.64
CA ALA A 276 25.79 29.92 -11.05
C ALA A 276 26.87 30.98 -11.28
N GLN A 277 26.55 32.08 -11.97
CA GLN A 277 27.49 33.23 -12.19
C GLN A 277 27.91 33.86 -10.86
N ALA A 278 26.96 34.12 -9.96
CA ALA A 278 27.27 34.73 -8.65
C ALA A 278 28.14 33.80 -7.78
N ALA A 279 27.98 32.48 -7.89
CA ALA A 279 28.81 31.50 -7.20
C ALA A 279 30.14 31.19 -7.89
N GLY A 280 30.39 31.71 -9.11
CA GLY A 280 31.58 31.39 -9.92
C GLY A 280 31.62 29.91 -10.35
N ILE A 281 30.47 29.30 -10.60
CA ILE A 281 30.34 27.89 -10.98
C ILE A 281 29.93 27.77 -12.44
N THR A 282 30.62 26.91 -13.18
CA THR A 282 30.28 26.58 -14.56
C THR A 282 29.34 25.39 -14.56
N VAL A 283 28.11 25.57 -15.09
CA VAL A 283 27.16 24.48 -15.31
C VAL A 283 27.28 24.01 -16.77
N THR A 284 27.58 22.75 -16.96
CA THR A 284 27.74 22.13 -18.29
C THR A 284 26.64 21.09 -18.52
N THR A 285 26.26 20.87 -19.78
CA THR A 285 25.30 19.85 -20.16
C THR A 285 25.81 19.07 -21.38
N ASP A 286 25.33 17.87 -21.54
CA ASP A 286 25.54 17.02 -22.73
C ASP A 286 24.77 17.56 -23.95
N HIS A 287 24.89 16.84 -25.09
CA HIS A 287 24.15 17.20 -26.31
C HIS A 287 22.63 16.90 -26.16
N PRO A 288 21.78 17.64 -26.91
CA PRO A 288 20.35 17.34 -26.99
C PRO A 288 20.09 15.86 -27.31
N SER A 289 19.10 15.28 -26.65
CA SER A 289 18.84 13.86 -26.69
C SER A 289 17.59 13.49 -27.50
N GLY A 290 16.66 14.44 -27.69
CA GLY A 290 15.34 14.17 -28.31
C GLY A 290 14.47 13.22 -27.47
N LEU A 291 14.76 13.05 -26.19
CA LEU A 291 13.96 12.20 -25.29
C LEU A 291 12.69 12.94 -24.86
N GLU A 292 11.60 12.18 -24.77
CA GLU A 292 10.29 12.65 -24.37
C GLU A 292 9.76 11.91 -23.17
N VAL A 293 8.99 12.61 -22.35
CA VAL A 293 8.29 12.07 -21.16
C VAL A 293 6.87 12.58 -21.10
N LEU A 294 5.97 11.86 -20.43
CA LEU A 294 4.66 12.35 -20.08
C LEU A 294 4.74 13.11 -18.76
N GLY A 295 4.37 14.39 -18.75
CA GLY A 295 4.50 15.20 -17.55
C GLY A 295 3.97 16.63 -17.65
N ASP A 296 4.14 17.36 -16.54
CA ASP A 296 3.98 18.81 -16.48
C ASP A 296 5.37 19.46 -16.61
N GLN A 297 5.58 20.16 -17.70
CA GLN A 297 6.86 20.82 -18.01
C GLN A 297 7.30 21.76 -16.89
N THR A 298 6.38 22.51 -16.29
CA THR A 298 6.70 23.50 -15.25
C THR A 298 7.21 22.84 -13.97
N LEU A 299 6.56 21.73 -13.59
CA LEU A 299 6.98 20.93 -12.44
C LEU A 299 8.30 20.24 -12.69
N LEU A 300 8.51 19.65 -13.86
CA LEU A 300 9.79 19.02 -14.22
C LEU A 300 10.95 20.02 -14.24
N VAL A 301 10.74 21.22 -14.81
CA VAL A 301 11.70 22.32 -14.75
C VAL A 301 11.99 22.70 -13.30
N THR A 302 10.96 22.79 -12.45
CA THR A 302 11.13 23.12 -11.03
C THR A 302 11.96 22.05 -10.30
N ALA A 303 11.65 20.77 -10.54
CA ALA A 303 12.42 19.67 -9.92
C ALA A 303 13.91 19.69 -10.32
N LEU A 304 14.18 19.84 -11.62
CA LEU A 304 15.55 19.90 -12.12
C LEU A 304 16.29 21.14 -11.63
N SER A 305 15.63 22.32 -11.64
CA SER A 305 16.21 23.57 -11.10
C SER A 305 16.61 23.41 -9.63
N ASN A 306 15.78 22.78 -8.81
CA ASN A 306 16.10 22.52 -7.40
C ASN A 306 17.37 21.66 -7.23
N LEU A 307 17.59 20.69 -8.11
CA LEU A 307 18.81 19.88 -8.08
C LEU A 307 20.04 20.70 -8.53
N VAL A 308 19.90 21.47 -9.60
CA VAL A 308 20.98 22.32 -10.12
C VAL A 308 21.34 23.39 -9.10
N GLU A 309 20.40 24.06 -8.49
CA GLU A 309 20.62 25.06 -7.45
C GLU A 309 21.32 24.47 -6.21
N ASN A 310 20.91 23.26 -5.80
CA ASN A 310 21.59 22.52 -4.74
C ASN A 310 23.04 22.22 -5.12
N ALA A 311 23.27 21.71 -6.32
CA ALA A 311 24.63 21.43 -6.80
C ALA A 311 25.50 22.67 -6.80
N ILE A 312 24.97 23.85 -7.21
CA ILE A 312 25.65 25.14 -7.16
C ILE A 312 25.97 25.55 -5.72
N ALA A 313 24.99 25.44 -4.81
CA ALA A 313 25.13 25.90 -3.41
C ALA A 313 26.14 25.10 -2.60
N TYR A 314 26.37 23.83 -2.93
CA TYR A 314 27.25 22.93 -2.18
C TYR A 314 28.58 22.64 -2.88
N SER A 315 28.77 23.11 -4.12
CA SER A 315 30.05 23.00 -4.82
C SER A 315 31.05 24.08 -4.38
N PRO A 316 32.32 23.78 -4.32
CA PRO A 316 33.35 24.82 -4.16
C PRO A 316 33.45 25.70 -5.42
N GLN A 317 33.84 26.96 -5.24
CA GLN A 317 34.02 27.89 -6.35
C GLN A 317 34.96 27.32 -7.42
N GLY A 318 34.59 27.46 -8.70
CA GLY A 318 35.34 26.93 -9.84
C GLY A 318 35.12 25.44 -10.14
N ALA A 319 34.42 24.69 -9.27
CA ALA A 319 34.11 23.30 -9.56
C ALA A 319 32.94 23.23 -10.55
N PRO A 320 32.98 22.35 -11.59
CA PRO A 320 31.88 22.23 -12.54
C PRO A 320 30.71 21.46 -11.94
N VAL A 321 29.50 21.88 -12.31
CA VAL A 321 28.25 21.11 -12.15
C VAL A 321 27.86 20.59 -13.52
N THR A 322 27.51 19.32 -13.63
CA THR A 322 27.18 18.68 -14.90
C THR A 322 25.76 18.14 -14.87
N VAL A 323 24.99 18.45 -15.91
CA VAL A 323 23.64 17.90 -16.15
C VAL A 323 23.71 16.96 -17.34
N THR A 324 23.30 15.70 -17.18
CA THR A 324 23.33 14.69 -18.26
C THR A 324 21.98 14.03 -18.41
N ARG A 325 21.69 13.63 -19.65
CA ARG A 325 20.48 12.92 -20.07
C ARG A 325 20.84 11.53 -20.56
N SER A 326 20.06 10.53 -20.17
CA SER A 326 20.23 9.18 -20.70
C SER A 326 18.90 8.42 -20.62
N GLN A 327 18.79 7.40 -21.44
CA GLN A 327 17.69 6.43 -21.32
C GLN A 327 18.24 5.18 -20.65
N ARG A 328 17.49 4.64 -19.70
CA ARG A 328 17.83 3.41 -18.97
C ARG A 328 16.63 2.48 -18.91
N ASP A 329 16.89 1.20 -18.93
CA ASP A 329 15.88 0.19 -18.60
C ASP A 329 15.98 -0.09 -17.10
N VAL A 330 14.88 0.06 -16.40
CA VAL A 330 14.80 -0.15 -14.96
C VAL A 330 13.56 -1.00 -14.67
N ASP A 331 13.77 -2.17 -14.14
CA ASP A 331 12.69 -3.13 -13.82
C ASP A 331 11.80 -3.47 -15.03
N GLY A 332 12.37 -3.47 -16.26
CA GLY A 332 11.66 -3.73 -17.51
C GLY A 332 10.88 -2.52 -18.06
N GLN A 333 11.02 -1.35 -17.45
CA GLN A 333 10.43 -0.10 -17.92
C GLN A 333 11.50 0.83 -18.46
N ARG A 334 11.26 1.42 -19.63
CA ARG A 334 12.16 2.47 -20.17
C ARG A 334 11.96 3.75 -19.39
N MET A 335 13.05 4.26 -18.84
CA MET A 335 13.08 5.48 -18.05
C MET A 335 14.05 6.49 -18.67
N VAL A 336 13.66 7.75 -18.66
CA VAL A 336 14.55 8.88 -18.91
C VAL A 336 15.21 9.26 -17.59
N ALA A 337 16.53 9.33 -17.59
CA ALA A 337 17.36 9.73 -16.45
C ALA A 337 17.96 11.11 -16.69
N LEU A 338 17.63 12.06 -15.82
CA LEU A 338 18.24 13.40 -15.74
C LEU A 338 19.15 13.44 -14.52
N ALA A 339 20.46 13.39 -14.72
CA ALA A 339 21.42 13.36 -13.63
C ALA A 339 22.12 14.70 -13.48
N VAL A 340 22.14 15.22 -12.25
CA VAL A 340 22.89 16.42 -11.84
C VAL A 340 24.03 15.98 -10.95
N THR A 341 25.27 16.22 -11.40
CA THR A 341 26.49 15.83 -10.69
C THR A 341 27.23 17.06 -10.21
N ASP A 342 27.55 17.11 -8.92
CA ASP A 342 28.38 18.10 -8.28
C ASP A 342 29.71 17.52 -7.76
N ARG A 343 30.68 18.37 -7.52
CA ARG A 343 31.94 18.06 -6.83
C ARG A 343 32.03 18.73 -5.47
N GLY A 344 30.90 18.75 -4.78
CA GLY A 344 30.74 19.38 -3.49
C GLY A 344 31.23 18.53 -2.32
N ILE A 345 30.77 18.89 -1.15
CA ILE A 345 31.16 18.23 0.12
C ILE A 345 30.72 16.78 0.21
N GLY A 346 29.73 16.35 -0.61
CA GLY A 346 29.07 15.04 -0.51
C GLY A 346 28.22 14.88 0.75
N ILE A 347 27.53 13.77 0.84
CA ILE A 347 26.53 13.48 1.87
C ILE A 347 26.88 12.16 2.56
N ALA A 348 27.00 12.18 3.89
CA ALA A 348 27.23 10.98 4.68
C ALA A 348 26.05 10.00 4.56
N LYS A 349 26.34 8.70 4.56
CA LYS A 349 25.34 7.63 4.32
C LYS A 349 24.13 7.74 5.24
N GLU A 350 24.34 8.12 6.49
CA GLU A 350 23.29 8.30 7.52
C GLU A 350 22.29 9.42 7.19
N HIS A 351 22.65 10.35 6.29
CA HIS A 351 21.81 11.48 5.89
C HIS A 351 21.17 11.32 4.50
N GLN A 352 21.61 10.32 3.69
CA GLN A 352 21.19 10.19 2.28
C GLN A 352 19.69 9.93 2.11
N GLU A 353 19.07 9.24 3.03
CA GLU A 353 17.60 9.06 3.02
C GLU A 353 16.89 10.33 3.50
N ARG A 354 17.46 11.00 4.48
CA ARG A 354 16.87 12.14 5.17
C ARG A 354 16.96 13.45 4.41
N VAL A 355 17.88 13.59 3.45
CA VAL A 355 17.99 14.82 2.64
C VAL A 355 16.75 15.15 1.82
N PHE A 356 15.85 14.17 1.63
CA PHE A 356 14.55 14.34 0.99
C PHE A 356 13.42 14.69 1.97
N GLU A 357 13.70 14.70 3.29
CA GLU A 357 12.75 15.17 4.30
C GLU A 357 12.62 16.69 4.22
N ARG A 358 11.42 17.21 4.50
CA ARG A 358 11.13 18.65 4.49
C ARG A 358 11.94 19.35 5.58
N PHE A 359 12.53 20.50 5.26
CA PHE A 359 13.36 21.32 6.17
C PHE A 359 14.61 20.63 6.72
N PHE A 360 14.92 19.41 6.20
CA PHE A 360 16.14 18.73 6.63
C PHE A 360 17.39 19.42 6.04
N ARG A 361 18.38 19.59 6.88
CA ARG A 361 19.69 20.15 6.53
C ARG A 361 20.77 19.48 7.35
N VAL A 362 21.84 19.06 6.69
CA VAL A 362 23.00 18.43 7.37
C VAL A 362 23.73 19.47 8.24
N ASP A 363 23.88 20.70 7.75
CA ASP A 363 24.50 21.84 8.48
C ASP A 363 23.59 23.07 8.39
N LYS A 364 22.91 23.38 9.53
CA LYS A 364 22.00 24.52 9.61
C LYS A 364 22.69 25.87 9.48
N ALA A 365 23.97 26.01 9.91
CA ALA A 365 24.68 27.26 9.89
C ALA A 365 25.11 27.62 8.46
N ARG A 366 25.75 26.69 7.75
CA ARG A 366 26.17 26.86 6.37
C ARG A 366 24.99 27.06 5.41
N SER A 367 23.92 26.32 5.61
CA SER A 367 22.73 26.42 4.75
C SER A 367 21.98 27.75 4.92
N ARG A 368 22.12 28.45 6.05
CA ARG A 368 21.61 29.83 6.19
C ARG A 368 22.38 30.80 5.34
N ALA A 369 23.69 30.66 5.27
CA ALA A 369 24.55 31.52 4.44
C ALA A 369 24.28 31.31 2.94
N THR A 370 23.91 30.12 2.50
CA THR A 370 23.58 29.79 1.09
C THR A 370 22.10 29.99 0.74
N GLY A 371 21.27 30.46 1.68
CA GLY A 371 19.86 30.78 1.44
C GLY A 371 18.93 29.57 1.25
N GLY A 372 19.40 28.34 1.48
CA GLY A 372 18.61 27.13 1.29
C GLY A 372 17.47 27.00 2.29
N THR A 373 16.27 26.64 1.85
CA THR A 373 15.05 26.44 2.66
C THR A 373 14.95 25.02 3.24
N GLY A 374 15.62 24.04 2.61
CA GLY A 374 15.47 22.61 2.90
C GLY A 374 14.19 22.00 2.32
N LEU A 375 13.52 22.69 1.40
CA LEU A 375 12.31 22.22 0.71
C LEU A 375 12.59 21.70 -0.71
N GLY A 376 13.63 22.19 -1.38
CA GLY A 376 13.88 21.91 -2.80
C GLY A 376 13.97 20.41 -3.15
N LEU A 377 14.71 19.61 -2.36
CA LEU A 377 14.81 18.16 -2.59
C LEU A 377 13.49 17.43 -2.28
N ALA A 378 12.74 17.87 -1.29
CA ALA A 378 11.40 17.35 -1.00
C ALA A 378 10.43 17.66 -2.15
N ILE A 379 10.49 18.86 -2.73
CA ILE A 379 9.72 19.25 -3.91
C ILE A 379 10.09 18.35 -5.09
N ALA A 380 11.38 18.17 -5.39
CA ALA A 380 11.82 17.30 -6.48
C ALA A 380 11.31 15.86 -6.30
N LYS A 381 11.33 15.31 -5.08
CA LYS A 381 10.80 13.99 -4.77
C LYS A 381 9.30 13.90 -5.02
N HIS A 382 8.51 14.89 -4.59
CA HIS A 382 7.06 14.93 -4.82
C HIS A 382 6.73 15.08 -6.31
N VAL A 383 7.46 15.92 -7.03
CA VAL A 383 7.27 16.02 -8.49
C VAL A 383 7.50 14.68 -9.15
N MET A 384 8.59 13.98 -8.80
CA MET A 384 8.84 12.65 -9.38
C MET A 384 7.73 11.65 -9.03
N ALA A 385 7.26 11.60 -7.80
CA ALA A 385 6.16 10.73 -7.40
C ALA A 385 4.88 10.99 -8.23
N ASN A 386 4.54 12.25 -8.48
CA ASN A 386 3.38 12.63 -9.27
C ASN A 386 3.52 12.29 -10.78
N HIS A 387 4.76 12.08 -11.25
CA HIS A 387 5.09 11.66 -12.61
C HIS A 387 5.38 10.15 -12.72
N ASN A 388 4.98 9.33 -11.73
CA ASN A 388 5.30 7.89 -11.65
C ASN A 388 6.81 7.61 -11.77
N GLY A 389 7.62 8.60 -11.42
CA GLY A 389 9.07 8.55 -11.43
C GLY A 389 9.66 8.41 -10.03
N ARG A 390 10.97 8.43 -9.96
CA ARG A 390 11.71 8.41 -8.69
C ARG A 390 12.97 9.25 -8.76
N ILE A 391 13.52 9.60 -7.59
CA ILE A 391 14.80 10.27 -7.46
C ILE A 391 15.81 9.31 -6.86
N GLU A 392 16.99 9.22 -7.46
CA GLU A 392 18.12 8.44 -6.95
C GLU A 392 19.25 9.35 -6.51
N LEU A 393 19.99 8.94 -5.49
CA LEU A 393 21.14 9.65 -4.96
C LEU A 393 22.34 8.70 -4.87
N TRP A 394 23.42 9.09 -5.53
CA TRP A 394 24.76 8.61 -5.24
C TRP A 394 25.57 9.75 -4.61
N SER A 395 26.21 9.51 -3.46
CA SER A 395 27.04 10.53 -2.85
C SER A 395 28.13 9.91 -1.98
N LYS A 396 29.28 10.59 -1.96
CA LYS A 396 30.41 10.23 -1.10
C LYS A 396 31.03 11.50 -0.50
N PRO A 397 31.16 11.56 0.84
CA PRO A 397 31.81 12.71 1.52
C PRO A 397 33.18 13.05 0.90
N GLY A 398 33.42 14.34 0.63
CA GLY A 398 34.62 14.85 0.02
C GLY A 398 34.78 14.59 -1.49
N THR A 399 33.83 13.92 -2.12
CA THR A 399 33.86 13.62 -3.57
C THR A 399 32.80 14.40 -4.34
N GLY A 400 31.59 14.53 -3.77
CA GLY A 400 30.41 15.16 -4.37
C GLY A 400 29.20 14.27 -4.37
N SER A 401 28.18 14.69 -5.10
CA SER A 401 26.91 13.96 -5.23
C SER A 401 26.41 13.90 -6.67
N THR A 402 25.64 12.89 -6.99
CA THR A 402 24.84 12.78 -8.21
C THR A 402 23.41 12.51 -7.83
N PHE A 403 22.52 13.44 -8.13
CA PHE A 403 21.08 13.27 -8.03
C PHE A 403 20.50 12.95 -9.40
N THR A 404 19.70 11.89 -9.51
CA THR A 404 19.13 11.45 -10.78
C THR A 404 17.62 11.43 -10.67
N LEU A 405 16.93 12.20 -11.52
CA LEU A 405 15.49 12.09 -11.73
C LEU A 405 15.25 10.99 -12.75
N LEU A 406 14.45 10.00 -12.40
CA LEU A 406 14.00 8.92 -13.28
C LEU A 406 12.52 9.10 -13.59
N ILE A 407 12.20 9.24 -14.87
CA ILE A 407 10.83 9.51 -15.35
C ILE A 407 10.50 8.46 -16.40
N PRO A 408 9.31 7.85 -16.42
CA PRO A 408 8.89 6.97 -17.50
C PRO A 408 9.05 7.64 -18.87
N ALA A 409 9.76 6.98 -19.80
CA ALA A 409 9.92 7.50 -21.14
C ALA A 409 8.58 7.49 -21.88
N HIS A 410 8.26 8.57 -22.61
CA HIS A 410 7.20 8.51 -23.59
C HIS A 410 7.72 7.74 -24.81
N ILE A 411 6.97 6.72 -25.20
CA ILE A 411 7.24 5.93 -26.39
C ILE A 411 6.03 6.17 -27.30
N GLU A 412 6.24 6.79 -28.44
CA GLU A 412 5.21 6.74 -29.48
C GLU A 412 4.92 5.26 -29.77
N ASP A 413 3.68 4.85 -29.56
CA ASP A 413 3.22 3.54 -30.03
C ASP A 413 3.28 3.62 -31.56
N ASP A 414 4.41 3.15 -32.13
CA ASP A 414 4.50 2.89 -33.58
C ASP A 414 3.42 1.84 -33.88
N GLY A 415 2.21 2.35 -34.18
CA GLY A 415 1.06 1.52 -34.49
C GLY A 415 1.47 0.51 -35.55
N GLU A 416 1.34 -0.78 -35.23
CA GLU A 416 1.42 -1.85 -36.21
C GLU A 416 0.57 -1.42 -37.41
N PRO A 417 1.13 -1.41 -38.64
CA PRO A 417 0.33 -1.20 -39.82
C PRO A 417 -0.64 -2.36 -39.97
N SER A 418 -1.93 -2.08 -39.86
CA SER A 418 -3.07 -2.97 -40.11
C SER A 418 -3.00 -3.60 -41.51
#